data_124759fa84bdc33fa26b402c6bc9a9c5
#
_entry.id   124759fa84bdc33fa26b402c6bc9a9c5
#
_cell.length_a   1.000
_cell.length_b   1.000
_cell.length_c   1.000
_cell.angle_alpha   90.00
_cell.angle_beta   90.00
_cell.angle_gamma   90.00
#
_symmetry.space_group_name_H-M   'P 1'
#
loop_
_entity.id
_entity.type
_entity.pdbx_description
1 polymer ?
#
loop_
_entity_poly.entity_id
_entity_poly.type
_entity_poly.pdbx_seq_one_letter_code
_entity_poly.pdbx_strand_id
1 'polypeptide(L)'
;MVDDGSTDGSSAVCADMAVADPRFRLLRQENAGVSAARNAALTLAGGKYLQFVDGDDRIHPQATETLVHAAEAMGADLVLSHFYRVDGERQAVRGHIKGERLLTRQEFAREMVKAPANYYYGVLWNKLYRRSIVESRGLRFEREVAWGEDFLFNLEYIRSVRLVAAVPRPLYYYIKRPGSLVSTQATLRRTIEMKRTTFDYYKDLYQDLDLYDEQKAKVYRYLISTACLLYTSD
;
A
#
# COMPACT_ATOMS: atom_id res chain seq x y z
N MET A 1 -3.85 0.23 -17.10
CA MET A 1 -5.06 0.62 -16.34
C MET A 1 -6.00 -0.56 -16.28
N VAL A 2 -6.74 -0.74 -15.19
CA VAL A 2 -7.82 -1.75 -15.11
C VAL A 2 -9.11 -1.02 -14.75
N ASP A 3 -10.12 -1.22 -15.56
CA ASP A 3 -11.48 -0.75 -15.34
C ASP A 3 -12.30 -1.93 -14.79
N ASP A 4 -12.66 -1.87 -13.55
CA ASP A 4 -13.36 -2.94 -12.79
C ASP A 4 -14.88 -2.73 -12.86
N GLY A 5 -15.42 -2.57 -14.08
CA GLY A 5 -16.84 -2.46 -14.33
C GLY A 5 -17.42 -1.10 -13.98
N SER A 6 -16.74 0.00 -14.34
CA SER A 6 -17.25 1.37 -14.15
C SER A 6 -18.56 1.59 -14.88
N THR A 7 -19.51 2.22 -14.20
CA THR A 7 -20.84 2.55 -14.73
C THR A 7 -21.01 4.05 -15.04
N ASP A 8 -19.99 4.85 -14.77
CA ASP A 8 -19.88 6.27 -15.11
C ASP A 8 -19.04 6.48 -16.41
N GLY A 9 -18.55 7.66 -16.67
CA GLY A 9 -17.70 7.94 -17.82
C GLY A 9 -16.25 7.44 -17.75
N SER A 10 -15.81 6.82 -16.64
CA SER A 10 -14.40 6.46 -16.41
C SER A 10 -13.83 5.52 -17.46
N SER A 11 -14.61 4.52 -17.90
CA SER A 11 -14.22 3.56 -18.93
C SER A 11 -13.92 4.25 -20.28
N ALA A 12 -14.70 5.25 -20.66
CA ALA A 12 -14.49 6.02 -21.90
C ALA A 12 -13.20 6.84 -21.82
N VAL A 13 -12.98 7.55 -20.71
CA VAL A 13 -11.76 8.34 -20.47
C VAL A 13 -10.52 7.45 -20.54
N CYS A 14 -10.54 6.27 -19.92
CA CYS A 14 -9.43 5.32 -19.98
C CYS A 14 -9.19 4.80 -21.42
N ALA A 15 -10.23 4.59 -22.20
CA ALA A 15 -10.11 4.17 -23.60
C ALA A 15 -9.47 5.28 -24.45
N ASP A 16 -9.90 6.51 -24.30
CA ASP A 16 -9.35 7.67 -25.02
C ASP A 16 -7.86 7.85 -24.70
N MET A 17 -7.47 7.70 -23.44
CA MET A 17 -6.06 7.74 -23.04
C MET A 17 -5.23 6.61 -23.68
N ALA A 18 -5.79 5.40 -23.76
CA ALA A 18 -5.09 4.27 -24.38
C ALA A 18 -4.94 4.43 -25.91
N VAL A 19 -5.85 5.15 -26.55
CA VAL A 19 -5.75 5.53 -27.98
C VAL A 19 -4.71 6.63 -28.18
N ALA A 20 -4.70 7.63 -27.28
CA ALA A 20 -3.82 8.80 -27.40
C ALA A 20 -2.35 8.47 -27.12
N ASP A 21 -2.06 7.49 -26.26
CA ASP A 21 -0.69 7.12 -25.89
C ASP A 21 -0.56 5.58 -25.76
N PRO A 22 0.22 4.92 -26.64
CA PRO A 22 0.34 3.45 -26.66
C PRO A 22 1.04 2.86 -25.42
N ARG A 23 1.58 3.68 -24.54
CA ARG A 23 2.11 3.25 -23.25
C ARG A 23 0.99 2.89 -22.28
N PHE A 24 -0.21 3.44 -22.46
CA PHE A 24 -1.39 3.07 -21.69
C PHE A 24 -2.04 1.82 -22.27
N ARG A 25 -2.26 0.83 -21.43
CA ARG A 25 -3.02 -0.38 -21.75
C ARG A 25 -4.26 -0.41 -20.89
N LEU A 26 -5.41 -0.62 -21.48
CA LEU A 26 -6.68 -0.74 -20.77
C LEU A 26 -7.12 -2.21 -20.75
N LEU A 27 -7.34 -2.75 -19.58
CA LEU A 27 -8.06 -3.99 -19.34
C LEU A 27 -9.43 -3.63 -18.74
N ARG A 28 -10.48 -4.21 -19.30
CA ARG A 28 -11.85 -4.11 -18.75
C ARG A 28 -12.26 -5.46 -18.20
N GLN A 29 -12.91 -5.46 -17.06
CA GLN A 29 -13.50 -6.65 -16.46
C GLN A 29 -14.85 -6.33 -15.80
N GLU A 30 -15.66 -7.35 -15.55
CA GLU A 30 -16.82 -7.20 -14.68
C GLU A 30 -16.36 -6.89 -13.26
N ASN A 31 -17.15 -6.08 -12.53
CA ASN A 31 -16.78 -5.68 -11.18
C ASN A 31 -16.52 -6.91 -10.27
N ALA A 32 -15.28 -7.06 -9.87
CA ALA A 32 -14.80 -8.16 -9.03
C ALA A 32 -13.98 -7.65 -7.82
N GLY A 33 -13.96 -6.35 -7.63
CA GLY A 33 -13.31 -5.67 -6.50
C GLY A 33 -11.84 -5.34 -6.73
N VAL A 34 -11.33 -4.45 -5.88
CA VAL A 34 -10.00 -3.85 -5.99
C VAL A 34 -8.86 -4.88 -6.05
N SER A 35 -8.93 -5.94 -5.24
CA SER A 35 -7.95 -7.03 -5.25
C SER A 35 -7.90 -7.76 -6.59
N ALA A 36 -9.06 -8.03 -7.20
CA ALA A 36 -9.15 -8.66 -8.50
C ALA A 36 -8.57 -7.76 -9.60
N ALA A 37 -8.91 -6.48 -9.59
CA ALA A 37 -8.40 -5.49 -10.54
C ALA A 37 -6.87 -5.35 -10.44
N ARG A 38 -6.31 -5.26 -9.22
CA ARG A 38 -4.87 -5.20 -9.00
C ARG A 38 -4.16 -6.48 -9.43
N ASN A 39 -4.73 -7.64 -9.16
CA ASN A 39 -4.19 -8.92 -9.62
C ASN A 39 -4.18 -9.03 -11.15
N ALA A 40 -5.22 -8.55 -11.82
CA ALA A 40 -5.28 -8.48 -13.28
C ALA A 40 -4.20 -7.53 -13.83
N ALA A 41 -3.98 -6.38 -13.21
CA ALA A 41 -2.89 -5.48 -13.55
C ALA A 41 -1.51 -6.12 -13.39
N LEU A 42 -1.28 -6.87 -12.31
CA LEU A 42 -0.01 -7.57 -12.06
C LEU A 42 0.33 -8.59 -13.15
N THR A 43 -0.67 -9.28 -13.72
CA THR A 43 -0.42 -10.26 -14.80
C THR A 43 0.06 -9.60 -16.10
N LEU A 44 -0.25 -8.33 -16.32
CA LEU A 44 0.08 -7.58 -17.53
C LEU A 44 1.30 -6.67 -17.35
N ALA A 45 1.76 -6.48 -16.11
CA ALA A 45 2.87 -5.60 -15.80
C ALA A 45 4.20 -6.18 -16.30
N GLY A 46 4.92 -5.45 -17.16
CA GLY A 46 6.21 -5.86 -17.72
C GLY A 46 7.41 -5.01 -17.26
N GLY A 47 7.19 -3.93 -16.50
CA GLY A 47 8.24 -3.03 -16.03
C GLY A 47 9.16 -3.65 -14.98
N LYS A 48 10.36 -3.09 -14.80
CA LYS A 48 11.29 -3.48 -13.72
C LYS A 48 10.70 -3.23 -12.34
N TYR A 49 9.91 -2.17 -12.22
CA TYR A 49 9.23 -1.75 -11.00
C TYR A 49 7.73 -1.68 -11.19
N LEU A 50 7.00 -1.77 -10.09
CA LEU A 50 5.56 -1.60 -9.99
C LEU A 50 5.27 -0.36 -9.13
N GLN A 51 4.36 0.49 -9.59
CA GLN A 51 3.80 1.62 -8.85
C GLN A 51 2.28 1.54 -8.97
N PHE A 52 1.60 1.47 -7.84
CA PHE A 52 0.14 1.49 -7.79
C PHE A 52 -0.36 2.93 -7.71
N VAL A 53 -1.43 3.23 -8.42
CA VAL A 53 -2.10 4.53 -8.40
C VAL A 53 -3.60 4.28 -8.40
N ASP A 54 -4.31 4.81 -7.41
CA ASP A 54 -5.76 4.73 -7.34
C ASP A 54 -6.38 5.77 -8.30
N GLY A 55 -7.46 5.40 -8.97
CA GLY A 55 -8.05 6.21 -10.06
C GLY A 55 -8.65 7.54 -9.61
N ASP A 56 -8.86 7.71 -8.31
CA ASP A 56 -9.42 8.93 -7.72
C ASP A 56 -8.37 9.84 -7.07
N ASP A 57 -7.09 9.50 -7.17
CA ASP A 57 -5.97 10.21 -6.59
C ASP A 57 -5.09 10.91 -7.66
N ARG A 58 -4.00 11.54 -7.22
CA ARG A 58 -3.02 12.18 -8.09
C ARG A 58 -1.60 11.87 -7.62
N ILE A 59 -0.67 11.78 -8.58
CA ILE A 59 0.77 11.70 -8.31
C ILE A 59 1.46 13.03 -8.64
N HIS A 60 2.54 13.33 -7.93
CA HIS A 60 3.41 14.44 -8.29
C HIS A 60 4.06 14.16 -9.66
N PRO A 61 4.22 15.13 -10.56
CA PRO A 61 4.81 14.90 -11.89
C PRO A 61 6.15 14.18 -11.88
N GLN A 62 6.97 14.42 -10.88
CA GLN A 62 8.27 13.77 -10.68
C GLN A 62 8.23 12.51 -9.80
N ALA A 63 7.03 12.00 -9.45
CA ALA A 63 6.91 10.89 -8.50
C ALA A 63 7.65 9.64 -8.96
N THR A 64 7.32 9.16 -10.15
CA THR A 64 7.93 7.94 -10.70
C THR A 64 9.43 8.09 -10.90
N GLU A 65 9.88 9.21 -11.47
CA GLU A 65 11.31 9.50 -11.67
C GLU A 65 12.07 9.49 -10.34
N THR A 66 11.55 10.18 -9.32
CA THR A 66 12.19 10.26 -8.00
C THR A 66 12.29 8.88 -7.34
N LEU A 67 11.20 8.10 -7.38
CA LEU A 67 11.18 6.77 -6.77
C LEU A 67 12.10 5.78 -7.50
N VAL A 68 12.10 5.80 -8.83
CA VAL A 68 13.01 4.96 -9.65
C VAL A 68 14.45 5.35 -9.42
N HIS A 69 14.77 6.65 -9.41
CA HIS A 69 16.12 7.12 -9.12
C HIS A 69 16.61 6.63 -7.75
N ALA A 70 15.81 6.74 -6.72
CA ALA A 70 16.15 6.23 -5.38
C ALA A 70 16.35 4.71 -5.37
N ALA A 71 15.49 3.95 -6.08
CA ALA A 71 15.62 2.50 -6.20
C ALA A 71 16.93 2.08 -6.87
N GLU A 72 17.30 2.75 -7.96
CA GLU A 72 18.52 2.45 -8.72
C GLU A 72 19.77 2.89 -7.98
N ALA A 73 19.81 4.14 -7.48
CA ALA A 73 20.97 4.69 -6.80
C ALA A 73 21.31 3.97 -5.50
N MET A 74 20.30 3.51 -4.76
CA MET A 74 20.49 2.83 -3.47
C MET A 74 20.41 1.29 -3.57
N GLY A 75 20.12 0.73 -4.73
CA GLY A 75 19.91 -0.70 -4.89
C GLY A 75 18.72 -1.24 -4.10
N ALA A 76 17.73 -0.38 -3.83
CA ALA A 76 16.59 -0.73 -2.99
C ALA A 76 15.59 -1.63 -3.71
N ASP A 77 14.98 -2.55 -2.95
CA ASP A 77 13.95 -3.45 -3.43
C ASP A 77 12.55 -2.84 -3.24
N LEU A 78 12.41 -1.96 -2.24
CA LEU A 78 11.23 -1.17 -1.95
C LEU A 78 11.64 0.29 -1.75
N VAL A 79 10.91 1.21 -2.35
CA VAL A 79 11.03 2.65 -2.05
C VAL A 79 9.69 3.16 -1.56
N LEU A 80 9.70 3.98 -0.51
CA LEU A 80 8.48 4.63 -0.05
C LEU A 80 8.69 6.13 0.13
N SER A 81 7.64 6.91 -0.18
CA SER A 81 7.64 8.36 -0.07
C SER A 81 6.64 8.86 0.96
N HIS A 82 6.79 10.12 1.36
CA HIS A 82 5.71 10.85 2.00
C HIS A 82 4.58 11.11 1.02
N PHE A 83 3.42 11.56 1.53
CA PHE A 83 2.27 11.90 0.73
C PHE A 83 1.51 13.09 1.32
N TYR A 84 0.70 13.72 0.49
CA TYR A 84 -0.29 14.70 0.92
C TYR A 84 -1.62 14.00 1.21
N ARG A 85 -2.20 14.30 2.37
CA ARG A 85 -3.62 14.05 2.62
C ARG A 85 -4.38 15.33 2.26
N VAL A 86 -5.26 15.22 1.29
CA VAL A 86 -6.05 16.34 0.75
C VAL A 86 -7.49 16.20 1.23
N ASP A 87 -8.03 17.23 1.88
CA ASP A 87 -9.41 17.30 2.36
C ASP A 87 -9.99 18.67 1.93
N GLY A 88 -10.66 18.71 0.80
CA GLY A 88 -11.03 19.95 0.12
C GLY A 88 -9.80 20.77 -0.26
N GLU A 89 -9.72 22.00 0.22
CA GLU A 89 -8.56 22.90 0.00
C GLU A 89 -7.39 22.64 0.96
N ARG A 90 -7.59 21.84 2.00
CA ARG A 90 -6.56 21.58 3.02
C ARG A 90 -5.65 20.45 2.57
N GLN A 91 -4.34 20.69 2.64
CA GLN A 91 -3.33 19.69 2.37
C GLN A 91 -2.42 19.52 3.58
N ALA A 92 -2.14 18.30 3.97
CA ALA A 92 -1.23 17.99 5.07
C ALA A 92 -0.26 16.89 4.66
N VAL A 93 1.04 17.14 4.80
CA VAL A 93 2.07 16.13 4.59
C VAL A 93 1.96 15.03 5.64
N ARG A 94 2.06 13.79 5.19
CA ARG A 94 2.09 12.57 6.02
C ARG A 94 3.31 11.75 5.67
N GLY A 95 4.02 11.29 6.70
CA GLY A 95 5.19 10.43 6.59
C GLY A 95 5.74 10.16 7.99
N HIS A 96 6.46 9.06 8.14
CA HIS A 96 7.01 8.63 9.43
C HIS A 96 8.52 8.68 9.46
N ILE A 97 9.18 8.15 8.43
CA ILE A 97 10.64 8.11 8.37
C ILE A 97 11.14 9.49 7.96
N LYS A 98 11.87 10.13 8.87
CA LYS A 98 12.46 11.46 8.65
C LYS A 98 13.81 11.32 7.92
N GLY A 99 14.04 12.20 6.96
CA GLY A 99 15.25 12.19 6.15
C GLY A 99 15.27 11.09 5.10
N GLU A 100 16.18 11.21 4.13
CA GLU A 100 16.44 10.16 3.16
C GLU A 100 17.27 9.07 3.83
N ARG A 101 16.79 7.81 3.76
CA ARG A 101 17.42 6.68 4.44
C ARG A 101 17.36 5.43 3.59
N LEU A 102 18.45 4.69 3.62
CA LEU A 102 18.48 3.30 3.19
C LEU A 102 18.48 2.41 4.45
N LEU A 103 17.56 1.49 4.51
CA LEU A 103 17.30 0.63 5.66
C LEU A 103 17.38 -0.83 5.24
N THR A 104 17.99 -1.65 6.07
CA THR A 104 17.81 -3.10 5.98
C THR A 104 16.35 -3.46 6.30
N ARG A 105 15.94 -4.66 5.92
CA ARG A 105 14.61 -5.18 6.23
C ARG A 105 14.31 -5.14 7.74
N GLN A 106 15.27 -5.52 8.57
CA GLN A 106 15.14 -5.49 10.04
C GLN A 106 14.98 -4.07 10.58
N GLU A 107 15.78 -3.12 10.10
CA GLU A 107 15.65 -1.70 10.49
C GLU A 107 14.30 -1.15 10.09
N PHE A 108 13.83 -1.46 8.88
CA PHE A 108 12.52 -1.05 8.41
C PHE A 108 11.39 -1.65 9.27
N ALA A 109 11.47 -2.93 9.63
CA ALA A 109 10.52 -3.57 10.54
C ALA A 109 10.50 -2.88 11.92
N ARG A 110 11.66 -2.50 12.46
CA ARG A 110 11.73 -1.72 13.72
C ARG A 110 11.10 -0.32 13.60
N GLU A 111 11.13 0.30 12.43
CA GLU A 111 10.39 1.54 12.19
C GLU A 111 8.87 1.30 12.11
N MET A 112 8.44 0.26 11.40
CA MET A 112 7.02 -0.07 11.25
C MET A 112 6.31 -0.32 12.58
N VAL A 113 6.95 -1.02 13.51
CA VAL A 113 6.34 -1.37 14.80
C VAL A 113 6.20 -0.18 15.76
N LYS A 114 6.82 0.97 15.46
CA LYS A 114 6.60 2.21 16.22
C LYS A 114 5.20 2.76 16.01
N ALA A 115 4.62 2.51 14.84
CA ALA A 115 3.26 2.89 14.47
C ALA A 115 2.59 1.76 13.65
N PRO A 116 2.20 0.65 14.30
CA PRO A 116 1.65 -0.51 13.63
C PRO A 116 0.39 -0.15 12.85
N ALA A 117 0.25 -0.70 11.66
CA ALA A 117 -0.84 -0.43 10.72
C ALA A 117 -1.06 1.06 10.39
N ASN A 118 -0.03 1.88 10.53
CA ASN A 118 -0.10 3.25 10.06
C ASN A 118 -0.23 3.30 8.53
N TYR A 119 -1.02 4.25 8.03
CA TYR A 119 -1.25 4.47 6.61
C TYR A 119 0.04 4.56 5.79
N TYR A 120 1.06 5.25 6.30
CA TYR A 120 2.35 5.38 5.64
C TYR A 120 3.01 4.04 5.29
N TYR A 121 2.87 3.04 6.17
CA TYR A 121 3.41 1.71 5.94
C TYR A 121 2.43 0.79 5.21
N GLY A 122 1.13 1.00 5.40
CA GLY A 122 0.08 0.10 4.95
C GLY A 122 -0.36 0.26 3.51
N VAL A 123 -0.39 1.48 2.97
CA VAL A 123 -0.90 1.74 1.62
C VAL A 123 0.09 1.35 0.53
N LEU A 124 -0.40 1.09 -0.69
CA LEU A 124 0.44 0.72 -1.84
C LEU A 124 1.00 1.93 -2.59
N TRP A 125 0.18 2.93 -2.76
CA TRP A 125 0.37 4.01 -3.73
C TRP A 125 1.51 4.99 -3.40
N ASN A 126 2.03 5.00 -2.18
CA ASN A 126 3.22 5.78 -1.82
C ASN A 126 4.54 4.99 -2.01
N LYS A 127 4.49 3.88 -2.73
CA LYS A 127 5.61 2.94 -2.85
C LYS A 127 5.94 2.58 -4.28
N LEU A 128 7.19 2.19 -4.48
CA LEU A 128 7.70 1.55 -5.69
C LEU A 128 8.26 0.19 -5.30
N TYR A 129 7.82 -0.85 -5.99
CA TYR A 129 8.14 -2.25 -5.72
C TYR A 129 9.01 -2.83 -6.84
N ARG A 130 10.04 -3.59 -6.51
CA ARG A 130 10.79 -4.38 -7.49
C ARG A 130 9.91 -5.56 -7.96
N ARG A 131 9.50 -5.54 -9.24
CA ARG A 131 8.55 -6.53 -9.80
C ARG A 131 9.03 -7.97 -9.65
N SER A 132 10.34 -8.24 -9.84
CA SER A 132 10.89 -9.59 -9.73
C SER A 132 10.64 -10.26 -8.37
N ILE A 133 10.50 -9.49 -7.28
CA ILE A 133 10.15 -10.04 -5.95
C ILE A 133 8.68 -10.47 -5.94
N VAL A 134 7.78 -9.66 -6.49
CA VAL A 134 6.35 -10.02 -6.60
C VAL A 134 6.18 -11.32 -7.40
N GLU A 135 6.91 -11.45 -8.51
CA GLU A 135 6.84 -12.62 -9.38
C GLU A 135 7.45 -13.87 -8.74
N SER A 136 8.67 -13.75 -8.21
CA SER A 136 9.38 -14.91 -7.63
C SER A 136 8.67 -15.50 -6.40
N ARG A 137 7.88 -14.67 -5.70
CA ARG A 137 7.08 -15.09 -4.54
C ARG A 137 5.64 -15.40 -4.90
N GLY A 138 5.23 -15.19 -6.15
CA GLY A 138 3.84 -15.35 -6.58
C GLY A 138 2.85 -14.47 -5.83
N LEU A 139 3.30 -13.28 -5.36
CA LEU A 139 2.45 -12.43 -4.51
C LEU A 139 1.23 -11.94 -5.27
N ARG A 140 0.08 -12.06 -4.63
CA ARG A 140 -1.22 -11.59 -5.13
C ARG A 140 -2.01 -10.96 -3.98
N PHE A 141 -2.95 -10.10 -4.35
CA PHE A 141 -3.91 -9.55 -3.40
C PHE A 141 -4.98 -10.59 -3.08
N GLU A 142 -5.26 -10.76 -1.79
CA GLU A 142 -6.31 -11.66 -1.30
C GLU A 142 -7.69 -11.14 -1.71
N ARG A 143 -8.47 -11.94 -2.44
CA ARG A 143 -9.80 -11.55 -2.92
C ARG A 143 -10.86 -11.55 -1.82
N GLU A 144 -10.66 -12.39 -0.83
CA GLU A 144 -11.61 -12.61 0.26
C GLU A 144 -11.46 -11.56 1.37
N VAL A 145 -10.37 -10.80 1.35
CA VAL A 145 -10.13 -9.70 2.30
C VAL A 145 -10.80 -8.45 1.77
N ALA A 146 -11.91 -8.09 2.37
CA ALA A 146 -12.69 -6.92 1.96
C ALA A 146 -12.03 -5.58 2.35
N TRP A 147 -11.07 -5.58 3.28
CA TRP A 147 -10.40 -4.38 3.77
C TRP A 147 -9.06 -4.72 4.40
N GLY A 148 -8.00 -3.97 4.03
CA GLY A 148 -6.64 -4.16 4.52
C GLY A 148 -5.77 -5.04 3.62
N GLU A 149 -6.24 -5.39 2.43
CA GLU A 149 -5.52 -6.16 1.40
C GLU A 149 -4.17 -5.54 1.04
N ASP A 150 -4.11 -4.21 1.00
CA ASP A 150 -2.89 -3.42 0.78
C ASP A 150 -1.82 -3.74 1.81
N PHE A 151 -2.25 -3.77 3.06
CA PHE A 151 -1.35 -3.97 4.18
C PHE A 151 -0.80 -5.39 4.21
N LEU A 152 -1.66 -6.39 3.98
CA LEU A 152 -1.24 -7.79 3.90
C LEU A 152 -0.24 -8.00 2.76
N PHE A 153 -0.52 -7.44 1.58
CA PHE A 153 0.41 -7.47 0.45
C PHE A 153 1.77 -6.86 0.81
N ASN A 154 1.78 -5.71 1.51
CA ASN A 154 3.01 -5.08 1.97
C ASN A 154 3.78 -5.97 2.95
N LEU A 155 3.13 -6.60 3.92
CA LEU A 155 3.78 -7.47 4.90
C LEU A 155 4.43 -8.68 4.21
N GLU A 156 3.71 -9.33 3.28
CA GLU A 156 4.26 -10.44 2.50
C GLU A 156 5.42 -10.00 1.61
N TYR A 157 5.32 -8.83 0.95
CA TYR A 157 6.40 -8.31 0.15
C TYR A 157 7.66 -8.03 0.98
N ILE A 158 7.49 -7.43 2.18
CA ILE A 158 8.60 -7.09 3.09
C ILE A 158 9.37 -8.33 3.55
N ARG A 159 8.73 -9.49 3.63
CA ARG A 159 9.42 -10.77 3.96
C ARG A 159 10.57 -11.10 2.98
N SER A 160 10.54 -10.54 1.77
CA SER A 160 11.48 -10.87 0.70
C SER A 160 12.39 -9.74 0.27
N VAL A 161 12.22 -8.53 0.80
CA VAL A 161 13.12 -7.40 0.51
C VAL A 161 14.42 -7.52 1.31
N ARG A 162 15.47 -6.94 0.78
CA ARG A 162 16.75 -6.78 1.50
C ARG A 162 16.92 -5.34 1.97
N LEU A 163 16.66 -4.38 1.07
CA LEU A 163 16.87 -2.96 1.28
C LEU A 163 15.61 -2.16 0.96
N VAL A 164 15.31 -1.21 1.83
CA VAL A 164 14.18 -0.29 1.73
C VAL A 164 14.70 1.14 1.75
N ALA A 165 14.37 1.92 0.72
CA ALA A 165 14.70 3.34 0.68
C ALA A 165 13.50 4.19 1.11
N ALA A 166 13.72 5.15 2.00
CA ALA A 166 12.73 6.14 2.39
C ALA A 166 13.09 7.50 1.78
N VAL A 167 12.15 8.08 1.02
CA VAL A 167 12.26 9.39 0.39
C VAL A 167 11.34 10.36 1.11
N PRO A 168 11.86 11.37 1.84
CA PRO A 168 11.05 12.27 2.67
C PRO A 168 10.39 13.40 1.84
N ARG A 169 10.00 13.09 0.60
CA ARG A 169 9.27 13.99 -0.29
C ARG A 169 7.83 13.51 -0.47
N PRO A 170 6.83 14.39 -0.36
CA PRO A 170 5.44 14.01 -0.61
C PRO A 170 5.20 13.92 -2.13
N LEU A 171 5.08 12.69 -2.64
CA LEU A 171 4.99 12.40 -4.08
C LEU A 171 3.61 11.92 -4.52
N TYR A 172 2.69 11.74 -3.59
CA TYR A 172 1.33 11.27 -3.84
C TYR A 172 0.32 12.19 -3.16
N TYR A 173 -0.86 12.40 -3.78
CA TYR A 173 -1.96 13.18 -3.24
C TYR A 173 -3.15 12.25 -3.00
N TYR A 174 -3.27 11.81 -1.75
CA TYR A 174 -4.43 11.04 -1.31
C TYR A 174 -5.62 11.98 -1.09
N ILE A 175 -6.63 11.87 -1.94
CA ILE A 175 -7.80 12.75 -1.97
C ILE A 175 -8.93 12.13 -1.17
N LYS A 176 -9.24 12.73 -0.02
CA LYS A 176 -10.36 12.27 0.81
C LYS A 176 -11.68 12.62 0.13
N ARG A 177 -12.52 11.60 -0.11
CA ARG A 177 -13.86 11.75 -0.69
C ARG A 177 -14.93 11.23 0.25
N PRO A 178 -16.13 11.88 0.29
CA PRO A 178 -17.31 11.30 0.93
C PRO A 178 -17.65 9.96 0.25
N GLY A 179 -18.03 8.95 1.02
CA GLY A 179 -18.39 7.65 0.47
C GLY A 179 -17.22 6.74 0.08
N SER A 180 -15.98 7.08 0.46
CA SER A 180 -14.82 6.19 0.23
C SER A 180 -15.03 4.83 0.90
N LEU A 181 -14.45 3.75 0.33
CA LEU A 181 -14.54 2.38 0.87
C LEU A 181 -14.18 2.33 2.36
N VAL A 182 -13.16 3.08 2.78
CA VAL A 182 -12.74 3.18 4.18
C VAL A 182 -13.86 3.71 5.08
N SER A 183 -14.64 4.69 4.61
CA SER A 183 -15.73 5.29 5.40
C SER A 183 -17.00 4.44 5.44
N THR A 184 -17.24 3.59 4.44
CA THR A 184 -18.45 2.80 4.29
C THR A 184 -18.33 1.37 4.81
N GLN A 185 -17.12 0.81 4.80
CA GLN A 185 -16.86 -0.59 5.17
C GLN A 185 -16.36 -0.77 6.62
N ALA A 186 -15.97 0.30 7.30
CA ALA A 186 -15.46 0.26 8.67
C ALA A 186 -16.57 -0.07 9.68
N THR A 187 -16.95 -1.34 9.77
CA THR A 187 -17.75 -1.85 10.88
C THR A 187 -16.84 -2.39 11.98
N LEU A 188 -17.32 -2.36 13.23
CA LEU A 188 -16.57 -2.88 14.37
C LEU A 188 -16.11 -4.33 14.15
N ARG A 189 -16.99 -5.20 13.69
CA ARG A 189 -16.69 -6.61 13.40
C ARG A 189 -15.57 -6.75 12.36
N ARG A 190 -15.69 -6.07 11.23
CA ARG A 190 -14.66 -6.07 10.16
C ARG A 190 -13.34 -5.51 10.65
N THR A 191 -13.36 -4.47 11.50
CA THR A 191 -12.16 -3.91 12.10
C THR A 191 -11.45 -4.93 12.99
N ILE A 192 -12.17 -5.72 13.76
CA ILE A 192 -11.60 -6.78 14.60
C ILE A 192 -11.02 -7.90 13.74
N GLU A 193 -11.76 -8.37 12.75
CA GLU A 193 -11.31 -9.42 11.82
C GLU A 193 -10.03 -8.99 11.10
N MET A 194 -10.00 -7.79 10.53
CA MET A 194 -8.83 -7.21 9.87
C MET A 194 -7.62 -7.12 10.82
N LYS A 195 -7.83 -6.67 12.06
CA LYS A 195 -6.73 -6.56 13.02
C LYS A 195 -6.19 -7.91 13.47
N ARG A 196 -7.03 -8.93 13.61
CA ARG A 196 -6.56 -10.30 13.90
C ARG A 196 -5.72 -10.81 12.75
N THR A 197 -6.23 -10.74 11.53
CA THR A 197 -5.47 -11.15 10.33
C THR A 197 -4.16 -10.39 10.23
N THR A 198 -4.19 -9.08 10.36
CA THR A 198 -2.99 -8.24 10.35
C THR A 198 -2.00 -8.62 11.46
N PHE A 199 -2.50 -8.97 12.65
CA PHE A 199 -1.64 -9.42 13.76
C PHE A 199 -0.91 -10.71 13.43
N ASP A 200 -1.57 -11.69 12.81
CA ASP A 200 -0.96 -12.95 12.42
C ASP A 200 0.16 -12.71 11.39
N TYR A 201 -0.09 -11.90 10.36
CA TYR A 201 0.92 -11.49 9.39
C TYR A 201 2.09 -10.72 10.01
N TYR A 202 1.84 -9.83 10.98
CA TYR A 202 2.91 -9.18 11.73
C TYR A 202 3.73 -10.18 12.51
N LYS A 203 3.08 -11.08 13.23
CA LYS A 203 3.74 -12.11 14.02
C LYS A 203 4.68 -12.93 13.13
N ASP A 204 4.18 -13.41 11.99
CA ASP A 204 4.95 -14.20 11.05
C ASP A 204 6.15 -13.40 10.51
N LEU A 205 5.93 -12.15 10.08
CA LEU A 205 6.99 -11.28 9.61
C LEU A 205 8.09 -11.10 10.67
N TYR A 206 7.72 -10.80 11.92
CA TYR A 206 8.70 -10.56 12.98
C TYR A 206 9.39 -11.85 13.45
N GLN A 207 8.74 -13.01 13.32
CA GLN A 207 9.38 -14.32 13.52
C GLN A 207 10.40 -14.59 12.41
N ASP A 208 10.07 -14.39 11.15
CA ASP A 208 10.98 -14.55 10.00
C ASP A 208 12.21 -13.60 10.07
N LEU A 209 12.09 -12.51 10.81
CA LEU A 209 13.15 -11.52 10.98
C LEU A 209 13.98 -11.71 12.26
N ASP A 210 13.68 -12.71 13.08
CA ASP A 210 14.23 -12.90 14.42
C ASP A 210 14.04 -11.68 15.35
N LEU A 211 12.96 -10.93 15.13
CA LEU A 211 12.61 -9.71 15.88
C LEU A 211 11.40 -9.90 16.82
N TYR A 212 10.74 -11.05 16.77
CA TYR A 212 9.47 -11.23 17.46
C TYR A 212 9.61 -11.06 18.98
N ASP A 213 10.59 -11.68 19.59
CA ASP A 213 10.82 -11.59 21.05
C ASP A 213 11.16 -10.16 21.49
N GLU A 214 11.90 -9.42 20.68
CA GLU A 214 12.23 -8.01 20.91
C GLU A 214 10.98 -7.11 20.81
N GLN A 215 10.09 -7.39 19.85
CA GLN A 215 9.01 -6.47 19.48
C GLN A 215 7.61 -6.94 19.88
N LYS A 216 7.46 -8.17 20.42
CA LYS A 216 6.16 -8.78 20.73
C LYS A 216 5.22 -7.89 21.55
N ALA A 217 5.73 -7.17 22.53
CA ALA A 217 4.92 -6.28 23.36
C ALA A 217 4.23 -5.17 22.54
N LYS A 218 4.90 -4.65 21.49
CA LYS A 218 4.34 -3.62 20.61
C LYS A 218 3.35 -4.22 19.61
N VAL A 219 3.64 -5.43 19.10
CA VAL A 219 2.75 -6.17 18.20
C VAL A 219 1.45 -6.53 18.95
N TYR A 220 1.55 -7.01 20.19
CA TYR A 220 0.38 -7.26 21.03
C TYR A 220 -0.40 -5.99 21.40
N ARG A 221 0.29 -4.88 21.66
CA ARG A 221 -0.36 -3.59 21.94
C ARG A 221 -1.24 -3.15 20.77
N TYR A 222 -0.83 -3.39 19.54
CA TYR A 222 -1.64 -3.14 18.36
C TYR A 222 -2.96 -3.93 18.39
N LEU A 223 -2.92 -5.21 18.77
CA LEU A 223 -4.11 -6.05 18.89
C LEU A 223 -5.02 -5.57 20.04
N ILE A 224 -4.45 -5.31 21.23
CA ILE A 224 -5.18 -4.90 22.43
C ILE A 224 -5.83 -3.52 22.28
N SER A 225 -5.19 -2.58 21.57
CA SER A 225 -5.75 -1.23 21.33
C SER A 225 -7.13 -1.26 20.67
N THR A 226 -7.53 -2.39 20.10
CA THR A 226 -8.86 -2.63 19.53
C THR A 226 -9.86 -3.10 20.56
N ALA A 227 -9.43 -3.90 21.53
CA ALA A 227 -10.31 -4.35 22.59
C ALA A 227 -10.80 -3.15 23.44
N CYS A 228 -9.94 -2.15 23.65
CA CYS A 228 -10.31 -0.93 24.36
C CYS A 228 -11.39 -0.11 23.62
N LEU A 229 -11.41 -0.10 22.28
CA LEU A 229 -12.45 0.57 21.50
C LEU A 229 -13.83 -0.10 21.64
N LEU A 230 -13.86 -1.38 22.00
CA LEU A 230 -15.11 -2.13 22.24
C LEU A 230 -15.77 -1.75 23.56
N TYR A 231 -14.99 -1.32 24.55
CA TYR A 231 -15.50 -0.98 25.89
C TYR A 231 -15.84 0.51 26.06
N THR A 232 -15.53 1.36 25.07
CA THR A 232 -15.76 2.81 25.14
C THR A 232 -16.87 3.30 24.22
N SER A 233 -17.63 2.39 23.61
CA SER A 233 -18.73 2.69 22.68
C SER A 233 -20.13 2.36 23.28
N ASP A 234 -20.29 2.43 24.60
CA ASP A 234 -21.59 2.46 25.28
C ASP A 234 -22.01 3.89 25.60
#